data_27d8fee160c4dc9a13a5ebdeda8fbf73
#
_entry.id   27d8fee160c4dc9a13a5ebdeda8fbf73
#
_cell.length_a   1.000
_cell.length_b   1.000
_cell.length_c   1.000
_cell.angle_alpha   90.00
_cell.angle_beta   90.00
_cell.angle_gamma   90.00
#
_symmetry.space_group_name_H-M   'P 1'
#
loop_
_entity.id
_entity.type
_entity.pdbx_description
1 polymer ?
#
loop_
_entity_poly.entity_id
_entity_poly.type
_entity_poly.pdbx_seq_one_letter_code
_entity_poly.pdbx_strand_id
1 'polypeptide(L)'
;MAVAGLTTGTASAAPVCGDYHLIGAAGSGQRDGANLTANGGMGGAVYQSYLQLQADLAASGRTITAEAVQYPAAPVPLEGGLGGWVDFMDSVKEGTEAAGKQFTAFTEQCPDTMVVLAGYSQGAMVIHRNLEDLADDPHVAAALLIADGDRLPADTTINMGSTAIVPNVGKGVAQEHSFLASAPTSKLPPVLGARTVSVCDVGDPVCDYDADADTDELSPAALAIHTSYAPAASGAHAWVTPLYQLVMAAEPVQAPTTELTAHGA
;
A
#
# COMPACT_ATOMS: atom_id res chain seq x y z
N MET A 1 15.04 20.92 -49.35
CA MET A 1 15.51 21.27 -48.00
C MET A 1 14.66 20.48 -47.04
N ALA A 2 15.23 19.47 -46.35
CA ALA A 2 14.54 18.66 -45.35
C ALA A 2 14.87 19.24 -43.98
N VAL A 3 13.85 19.65 -43.22
CA VAL A 3 14.00 20.12 -41.85
C VAL A 3 13.89 18.89 -40.93
N ALA A 4 15.00 18.51 -40.33
CA ALA A 4 15.01 17.47 -39.28
C ALA A 4 14.47 18.07 -37.98
N GLY A 5 13.30 17.63 -37.56
CA GLY A 5 12.72 17.99 -36.27
C GLY A 5 13.49 17.27 -35.15
N LEU A 6 14.17 18.04 -34.30
CA LEU A 6 14.74 17.56 -33.05
C LEU A 6 13.60 17.37 -32.03
N THR A 7 13.24 16.12 -31.74
CA THR A 7 12.41 15.81 -30.60
C THR A 7 13.27 15.89 -29.32
N THR A 8 13.09 16.96 -28.54
CA THR A 8 13.66 17.06 -27.19
C THR A 8 12.88 16.14 -26.29
N GLY A 9 13.42 14.94 -26.07
CA GLY A 9 12.97 14.07 -24.98
C GLY A 9 13.27 14.78 -23.65
N THR A 10 12.25 15.05 -22.84
CA THR A 10 12.43 15.46 -21.46
C THR A 10 13.05 14.30 -20.71
N ALA A 11 14.33 14.40 -20.38
CA ALA A 11 14.97 13.47 -19.45
C ALA A 11 14.25 13.62 -18.10
N SER A 12 13.60 12.56 -17.65
CA SER A 12 13.12 12.48 -16.26
C SER A 12 14.34 12.57 -15.35
N ALA A 13 14.27 13.42 -14.33
CA ALA A 13 15.33 13.45 -13.33
C ALA A 13 15.43 12.07 -12.66
N ALA A 14 16.65 11.60 -12.44
CA ALA A 14 16.86 10.36 -11.69
C ALA A 14 16.24 10.48 -10.29
N PRO A 15 15.65 9.41 -9.74
CA PRO A 15 15.09 9.44 -8.41
C PRO A 15 16.17 9.77 -7.37
N VAL A 16 15.77 10.48 -6.32
CA VAL A 16 16.65 10.71 -5.17
C VAL A 16 16.59 9.48 -4.28
N CYS A 17 17.68 8.71 -4.24
CA CYS A 17 17.80 7.55 -3.37
C CYS A 17 18.00 8.00 -1.91
N GLY A 18 17.05 7.67 -1.03
CA GLY A 18 17.15 7.85 0.42
C GLY A 18 17.49 6.54 1.13
N ASP A 19 17.47 6.52 2.47
CA ASP A 19 17.54 5.27 3.22
C ASP A 19 16.32 4.39 2.94
N TYR A 20 15.15 5.05 2.79
CA TYR A 20 13.87 4.40 2.52
C TYR A 20 13.11 5.11 1.39
N HIS A 21 12.21 4.35 0.78
CA HIS A 21 11.25 4.87 -0.20
C HIS A 21 9.86 4.28 0.07
N LEU A 22 8.81 5.13 0.04
CA LEU A 22 7.44 4.67 0.20
C LEU A 22 6.72 4.68 -1.15
N ILE A 23 6.13 3.54 -1.52
CA ILE A 23 5.19 3.43 -2.65
C ILE A 23 3.79 3.34 -2.06
N GLY A 24 2.98 4.39 -2.32
CA GLY A 24 1.68 4.58 -1.70
C GLY A 24 0.51 4.44 -2.68
N ALA A 25 -0.46 3.55 -2.37
CA ALA A 25 -1.66 3.33 -3.16
C ALA A 25 -2.88 3.99 -2.53
N ALA A 26 -3.54 4.86 -3.30
CA ALA A 26 -4.73 5.61 -2.87
C ALA A 26 -5.97 4.69 -2.79
N GLY A 27 -6.98 5.06 -2.00
CA GLY A 27 -8.28 4.41 -2.02
C GLY A 27 -9.14 4.82 -3.21
N SER A 28 -10.28 4.14 -3.36
CA SER A 28 -11.27 4.40 -4.42
C SER A 28 -11.68 5.86 -4.49
N GLY A 29 -11.70 6.42 -5.71
CA GLY A 29 -12.08 7.81 -5.98
C GLY A 29 -11.09 8.86 -5.47
N GLN A 30 -9.95 8.47 -4.90
CA GLN A 30 -8.98 9.42 -4.35
C GLN A 30 -7.93 9.91 -5.38
N ARG A 31 -8.06 9.51 -6.62
CA ARG A 31 -7.19 9.93 -7.74
C ARG A 31 -7.95 10.53 -8.91
N ASP A 32 -9.17 10.96 -8.75
CA ASP A 32 -9.97 11.60 -9.79
C ASP A 32 -9.73 13.12 -9.84
N GLY A 33 -9.76 13.69 -11.02
CA GLY A 33 -9.74 15.13 -11.27
C GLY A 33 -8.68 15.88 -10.44
N ALA A 34 -9.14 16.76 -9.54
CA ALA A 34 -8.26 17.58 -8.68
C ALA A 34 -7.49 16.76 -7.62
N ASN A 35 -7.93 15.53 -7.32
CA ASN A 35 -7.31 14.67 -6.32
C ASN A 35 -6.05 13.95 -6.86
N LEU A 36 -5.82 13.97 -8.16
CA LEU A 36 -4.71 13.26 -8.81
C LEU A 36 -3.34 13.59 -8.20
N THR A 37 -3.15 14.82 -7.74
CA THR A 37 -1.92 15.29 -7.09
C THR A 37 -2.10 15.68 -5.63
N ALA A 38 -3.34 15.76 -5.14
CA ALA A 38 -3.63 16.02 -3.75
C ALA A 38 -3.04 14.89 -2.87
N ASN A 39 -2.53 15.23 -1.69
CA ASN A 39 -1.88 14.26 -0.80
C ASN A 39 -0.80 13.42 -1.51
N GLY A 40 -0.02 14.04 -2.39
CA GLY A 40 1.00 13.34 -3.18
C GLY A 40 0.44 12.28 -4.15
N GLY A 41 -0.88 12.25 -4.39
CA GLY A 41 -1.56 11.23 -5.19
C GLY A 41 -1.78 9.89 -4.48
N MET A 42 -1.43 9.78 -3.19
CA MET A 42 -1.53 8.55 -2.38
C MET A 42 -2.84 8.45 -1.57
N GLY A 43 -3.70 9.48 -1.64
CA GLY A 43 -4.88 9.58 -0.77
C GLY A 43 -4.55 10.01 0.65
N GLY A 44 -5.59 10.43 1.40
CA GLY A 44 -5.40 11.09 2.69
C GLY A 44 -4.74 10.22 3.76
N ALA A 45 -5.25 9.00 3.99
CA ALA A 45 -4.78 8.12 5.05
C ALA A 45 -3.31 7.70 4.86
N VAL A 46 -2.94 7.32 3.63
CA VAL A 46 -1.56 6.92 3.29
C VAL A 46 -0.62 8.12 3.40
N TYR A 47 -1.01 9.26 2.85
CA TYR A 47 -0.15 10.45 2.86
C TYR A 47 0.12 10.99 4.28
N GLN A 48 -0.89 11.02 5.16
CA GLN A 48 -0.70 11.43 6.55
C GLN A 48 0.19 10.43 7.31
N SER A 49 0.03 9.12 7.06
CA SER A 49 0.92 8.09 7.60
C SER A 49 2.36 8.28 7.12
N TYR A 50 2.54 8.61 5.84
CA TYR A 50 3.86 8.93 5.29
C TYR A 50 4.50 10.15 5.96
N LEU A 51 3.76 11.25 6.12
CA LEU A 51 4.30 12.47 6.75
C LEU A 51 4.75 12.23 8.19
N GLN A 52 3.99 11.45 8.95
CA GLN A 52 4.37 11.08 10.31
C GLN A 52 5.60 10.16 10.31
N LEU A 53 5.62 9.12 9.49
CA LEU A 53 6.78 8.23 9.35
C LEU A 53 8.03 8.99 8.92
N GLN A 54 7.90 9.95 7.99
CA GLN A 54 8.99 10.83 7.57
C GLN A 54 9.55 11.66 8.72
N ALA A 55 8.68 12.22 9.57
CA ALA A 55 9.11 13.00 10.75
C ALA A 55 9.83 12.11 11.77
N ASP A 56 9.32 10.91 12.05
CA ASP A 56 9.91 9.96 12.99
C ASP A 56 11.29 9.46 12.50
N LEU A 57 11.40 9.15 11.20
CA LEU A 57 12.66 8.76 10.57
C LEU A 57 13.68 9.91 10.58
N ALA A 58 13.26 11.13 10.25
CA ALA A 58 14.12 12.31 10.29
C ALA A 58 14.65 12.59 11.70
N ALA A 59 13.84 12.39 12.74
CA ALA A 59 14.28 12.49 14.14
C ALA A 59 15.38 11.47 14.50
N SER A 60 15.46 10.36 13.75
CA SER A 60 16.48 9.32 13.89
C SER A 60 17.63 9.45 12.87
N GLY A 61 17.69 10.58 12.15
CA GLY A 61 18.72 10.85 11.15
C GLY A 61 18.59 10.02 9.87
N ARG A 62 17.40 9.50 9.58
CA ARG A 62 17.08 8.72 8.38
C ARG A 62 16.23 9.52 7.40
N THR A 63 16.36 9.16 6.14
CA THR A 63 15.64 9.80 5.03
C THR A 63 14.63 8.85 4.41
N ILE A 64 13.47 9.38 4.00
CA ILE A 64 12.48 8.65 3.22
C ILE A 64 11.93 9.55 2.12
N THR A 65 11.87 9.01 0.92
CA THR A 65 11.17 9.59 -0.22
C THR A 65 9.84 8.86 -0.45
N ALA A 66 8.96 9.40 -1.29
CA ALA A 66 7.70 8.72 -1.59
C ALA A 66 7.21 8.99 -3.00
N GLU A 67 6.48 8.02 -3.55
CA GLU A 67 5.71 8.15 -4.77
C GLU A 67 4.34 7.48 -4.66
N ALA A 68 3.39 7.95 -5.46
CA ALA A 68 2.08 7.32 -5.56
C ALA A 68 2.05 6.24 -6.63
N VAL A 69 1.36 5.13 -6.37
CA VAL A 69 1.04 4.15 -7.40
C VAL A 69 0.22 4.82 -8.50
N GLN A 70 0.68 4.68 -9.75
CA GLN A 70 0.04 5.30 -10.91
C GLN A 70 -1.04 4.38 -11.48
N TYR A 71 -2.26 4.50 -10.96
CA TYR A 71 -3.41 3.70 -11.35
C TYR A 71 -4.71 4.52 -11.24
N PRO A 72 -5.85 4.05 -11.82
CA PRO A 72 -7.10 4.81 -11.85
C PRO A 72 -7.69 5.10 -10.47
N ALA A 73 -7.56 4.18 -9.50
CA ALA A 73 -8.26 4.22 -8.22
C ALA A 73 -9.78 4.42 -8.41
N ALA A 74 -10.38 3.62 -9.30
CA ALA A 74 -11.77 3.76 -9.71
C ALA A 74 -12.73 3.81 -8.51
N PRO A 75 -13.77 4.66 -8.55
CA PRO A 75 -14.75 4.74 -7.48
C PRO A 75 -15.44 3.41 -7.21
N VAL A 76 -15.85 3.16 -5.96
CA VAL A 76 -16.75 2.05 -5.63
C VAL A 76 -18.10 2.30 -6.33
N PRO A 77 -18.62 1.33 -7.12
CA PRO A 77 -19.84 1.52 -7.89
C PRO A 77 -21.10 1.30 -7.03
N LEU A 78 -21.37 2.20 -6.10
CA LEU A 78 -22.54 2.11 -5.20
C LEU A 78 -23.87 2.02 -5.95
N GLU A 79 -23.95 2.55 -7.18
CA GLU A 79 -25.15 2.51 -8.03
C GLU A 79 -24.86 1.92 -9.43
N GLY A 80 -23.63 1.48 -9.69
CA GLY A 80 -23.13 1.21 -11.05
C GLY A 80 -23.44 -0.18 -11.63
N GLY A 81 -24.11 -1.07 -10.92
CA GLY A 81 -24.38 -2.45 -11.38
C GLY A 81 -23.09 -3.22 -11.72
N LEU A 82 -23.23 -4.31 -12.50
CA LEU A 82 -22.09 -5.21 -12.85
C LEU A 82 -20.95 -4.50 -13.59
N GLY A 83 -21.26 -3.53 -14.46
CA GLY A 83 -20.23 -2.82 -15.22
C GLY A 83 -19.28 -2.02 -14.33
N GLY A 84 -19.81 -1.31 -13.32
CA GLY A 84 -18.98 -0.55 -12.38
C GLY A 84 -18.06 -1.45 -11.54
N TRP A 85 -18.50 -2.65 -11.19
CA TRP A 85 -17.64 -3.62 -10.48
C TRP A 85 -16.53 -4.17 -11.37
N VAL A 86 -16.75 -4.29 -12.67
CA VAL A 86 -15.68 -4.66 -13.63
C VAL A 86 -14.61 -3.55 -13.64
N ASP A 87 -15.01 -2.29 -13.80
CA ASP A 87 -14.10 -1.15 -13.80
C ASP A 87 -13.31 -1.05 -12.49
N PHE A 88 -13.98 -1.31 -11.35
CA PHE A 88 -13.32 -1.35 -10.03
C PHE A 88 -12.24 -2.44 -9.97
N MET A 89 -12.55 -3.65 -10.41
CA MET A 89 -11.61 -4.77 -10.40
C MET A 89 -10.46 -4.61 -11.40
N ASP A 90 -10.75 -4.05 -12.57
CA ASP A 90 -9.71 -3.69 -13.55
C ASP A 90 -8.76 -2.64 -12.94
N SER A 91 -9.29 -1.66 -12.21
CA SER A 91 -8.49 -0.67 -11.49
C SER A 91 -7.60 -1.30 -10.42
N VAL A 92 -8.09 -2.27 -9.63
CA VAL A 92 -7.27 -3.03 -8.67
C VAL A 92 -6.13 -3.76 -9.38
N LYS A 93 -6.45 -4.45 -10.48
CA LYS A 93 -5.45 -5.18 -11.28
C LYS A 93 -4.39 -4.25 -11.87
N GLU A 94 -4.81 -3.16 -12.50
CA GLU A 94 -3.89 -2.14 -13.03
C GLU A 94 -3.00 -1.56 -11.93
N GLY A 95 -3.58 -1.30 -10.76
CA GLY A 95 -2.85 -0.82 -9.58
C GLY A 95 -1.79 -1.81 -9.10
N THR A 96 -2.14 -3.10 -9.03
CA THR A 96 -1.21 -4.17 -8.65
C THR A 96 -0.04 -4.26 -9.61
N GLU A 97 -0.32 -4.25 -10.93
CA GLU A 97 0.72 -4.24 -11.96
C GLU A 97 1.58 -2.97 -11.91
N ALA A 98 0.96 -1.80 -11.69
CA ALA A 98 1.69 -0.53 -11.60
C ALA A 98 2.60 -0.48 -10.39
N ALA A 99 2.13 -0.90 -9.22
CA ALA A 99 2.93 -0.94 -8.00
C ALA A 99 4.15 -1.87 -8.13
N GLY A 100 3.97 -3.06 -8.70
CA GLY A 100 5.07 -3.99 -8.96
C GLY A 100 6.10 -3.42 -9.94
N LYS A 101 5.66 -2.78 -11.01
CA LYS A 101 6.56 -2.11 -11.98
C LYS A 101 7.32 -0.94 -11.35
N GLN A 102 6.64 -0.12 -10.54
CA GLN A 102 7.28 1.00 -9.83
C GLN A 102 8.30 0.50 -8.82
N PHE A 103 7.96 -0.54 -8.04
CA PHE A 103 8.88 -1.19 -7.11
C PHE A 103 10.15 -1.67 -7.82
N THR A 104 10.00 -2.46 -8.89
CA THR A 104 11.15 -2.97 -9.66
C THR A 104 11.99 -1.83 -10.25
N ALA A 105 11.34 -0.87 -10.90
CA ALA A 105 12.06 0.26 -11.51
C ALA A 105 12.81 1.12 -10.46
N PHE A 106 12.23 1.28 -9.27
CA PHE A 106 12.87 2.03 -8.19
C PHE A 106 14.06 1.26 -7.61
N THR A 107 13.91 -0.03 -7.28
CA THR A 107 14.98 -0.85 -6.70
C THR A 107 16.15 -1.09 -7.66
N GLU A 108 15.89 -1.16 -8.97
CA GLU A 108 16.96 -1.17 -10.00
C GLU A 108 17.78 0.12 -10.02
N GLN A 109 17.15 1.27 -9.75
CA GLN A 109 17.81 2.59 -9.75
C GLN A 109 18.45 2.91 -8.40
N CYS A 110 17.90 2.41 -7.30
CA CYS A 110 18.32 2.66 -5.92
C CYS A 110 18.50 1.34 -5.15
N PRO A 111 19.49 0.52 -5.51
CA PRO A 111 19.63 -0.86 -5.01
C PRO A 111 19.94 -0.97 -3.50
N ASP A 112 20.36 0.12 -2.87
CA ASP A 112 20.65 0.16 -1.43
C ASP A 112 19.47 0.72 -0.62
N THR A 113 18.39 1.16 -1.27
CA THR A 113 17.21 1.77 -0.63
C THR A 113 16.18 0.69 -0.29
N MET A 114 15.70 0.70 0.96
CA MET A 114 14.62 -0.17 1.41
C MET A 114 13.26 0.44 1.07
N VAL A 115 12.28 -0.39 0.71
CA VAL A 115 10.95 0.05 0.27
C VAL A 115 9.89 -0.23 1.31
N VAL A 116 9.07 0.76 1.59
CA VAL A 116 7.83 0.67 2.38
C VAL A 116 6.64 0.69 1.43
N LEU A 117 5.77 -0.30 1.53
CA LEU A 117 4.56 -0.38 0.72
C LEU A 117 3.35 0.04 1.57
N ALA A 118 2.51 0.94 1.09
CA ALA A 118 1.36 1.41 1.87
C ALA A 118 0.11 1.56 1.00
N GLY A 119 -1.05 1.16 1.53
CA GLY A 119 -2.31 1.29 0.81
C GLY A 119 -3.51 1.51 1.74
N TYR A 120 -4.56 2.13 1.19
CA TYR A 120 -5.84 2.32 1.87
C TYR A 120 -6.99 1.79 1.01
N SER A 121 -7.90 0.99 1.59
CA SER A 121 -9.09 0.48 0.91
C SER A 121 -8.71 -0.27 -0.40
N GLN A 122 -9.19 0.15 -1.56
CA GLN A 122 -8.76 -0.40 -2.86
C GLN A 122 -7.23 -0.40 -3.01
N GLY A 123 -6.55 0.65 -2.54
CA GLY A 123 -5.10 0.71 -2.54
C GLY A 123 -4.45 -0.30 -1.60
N ALA A 124 -5.11 -0.66 -0.50
CA ALA A 124 -4.63 -1.74 0.38
C ALA A 124 -4.72 -3.11 -0.33
N MET A 125 -5.80 -3.39 -1.08
CA MET A 125 -5.90 -4.58 -1.94
C MET A 125 -4.78 -4.61 -2.99
N VAL A 126 -4.48 -3.48 -3.62
CA VAL A 126 -3.35 -3.34 -4.57
C VAL A 126 -2.03 -3.74 -3.93
N ILE A 127 -1.73 -3.23 -2.76
CA ILE A 127 -0.49 -3.52 -2.03
C ILE A 127 -0.49 -4.96 -1.50
N HIS A 128 -1.59 -5.45 -0.93
CA HIS A 128 -1.70 -6.82 -0.42
C HIS A 128 -1.31 -7.84 -1.51
N ARG A 129 -1.89 -7.69 -2.70
CA ARG A 129 -1.61 -8.56 -3.85
C ARG A 129 -0.18 -8.45 -4.35
N ASN A 130 0.43 -7.26 -4.25
CA ASN A 130 1.86 -7.11 -4.54
C ASN A 130 2.75 -7.83 -3.52
N LEU A 131 2.38 -7.83 -2.23
CA LEU A 131 3.16 -8.52 -1.20
C LEU A 131 3.22 -10.03 -1.42
N GLU A 132 2.18 -10.63 -2.03
CA GLU A 132 2.21 -12.05 -2.40
C GLU A 132 3.32 -12.33 -3.42
N ASP A 133 3.50 -11.44 -4.41
CA ASP A 133 4.52 -11.57 -5.45
C ASP A 133 5.94 -11.20 -4.96
N LEU A 134 6.04 -10.38 -3.91
CA LEU A 134 7.29 -9.87 -3.35
C LEU A 134 7.79 -10.64 -2.11
N ALA A 135 7.31 -11.89 -1.91
CA ALA A 135 7.55 -12.67 -0.69
C ALA A 135 9.01 -12.75 -0.26
N ASP A 136 9.91 -12.89 -1.21
CA ASP A 136 11.35 -13.10 -0.98
C ASP A 136 12.20 -11.88 -1.37
N ASP A 137 11.58 -10.74 -1.72
CA ASP A 137 12.35 -9.57 -2.13
C ASP A 137 12.99 -8.88 -0.91
N PRO A 138 14.31 -8.74 -0.88
CA PRO A 138 15.03 -8.18 0.25
C PRO A 138 14.82 -6.67 0.43
N HIS A 139 14.33 -5.96 -0.59
CA HIS A 139 14.11 -4.53 -0.50
C HIS A 139 12.82 -4.17 0.28
N VAL A 140 11.91 -5.12 0.51
CA VAL A 140 10.69 -4.84 1.29
C VAL A 140 11.04 -4.67 2.76
N ALA A 141 11.02 -3.43 3.25
CA ALA A 141 11.24 -3.10 4.66
C ALA A 141 10.02 -3.42 5.51
N ALA A 142 8.87 -2.90 5.12
CA ALA A 142 7.60 -3.05 5.83
C ALA A 142 6.41 -2.74 4.90
N ALA A 143 5.21 -3.12 5.33
CA ALA A 143 3.99 -2.71 4.67
C ALA A 143 2.95 -2.15 5.66
N LEU A 144 2.05 -1.30 5.14
CA LEU A 144 0.91 -0.73 5.84
C LEU A 144 -0.35 -0.94 5.01
N LEU A 145 -1.28 -1.74 5.52
CA LEU A 145 -2.55 -2.03 4.90
C LEU A 145 -3.68 -1.44 5.76
N ILE A 146 -4.34 -0.38 5.27
CA ILE A 146 -5.42 0.31 6.00
C ILE A 146 -6.73 -0.04 5.33
N ALA A 147 -7.69 -0.58 6.09
CA ALA A 147 -9.02 -0.99 5.62
C ALA A 147 -8.95 -1.92 4.39
N ASP A 148 -8.15 -2.98 4.47
CA ASP A 148 -7.82 -3.88 3.38
C ASP A 148 -8.97 -4.83 3.03
N GLY A 149 -9.46 -4.77 1.78
CA GLY A 149 -10.52 -5.67 1.30
C GLY A 149 -10.09 -7.12 1.11
N ASP A 150 -8.79 -7.40 1.07
CA ASP A 150 -8.25 -8.76 1.00
C ASP A 150 -7.81 -9.30 2.39
N ARG A 151 -8.05 -8.56 3.48
CA ARG A 151 -7.62 -8.91 4.83
C ARG A 151 -8.07 -10.31 5.26
N LEU A 152 -7.11 -11.08 5.81
CA LEU A 152 -7.35 -12.34 6.50
C LEU A 152 -6.96 -12.20 7.98
N PRO A 153 -7.89 -12.42 8.94
CA PRO A 153 -7.57 -12.36 10.37
C PRO A 153 -6.49 -13.35 10.82
N ALA A 154 -6.26 -14.39 10.01
CA ALA A 154 -5.27 -15.43 10.28
C ALA A 154 -3.86 -15.11 9.75
N ASP A 155 -3.66 -13.95 9.11
CA ASP A 155 -2.33 -13.49 8.73
C ASP A 155 -1.49 -13.12 9.95
N THR A 156 -0.17 -13.25 9.80
CA THR A 156 0.79 -12.95 10.87
C THR A 156 1.10 -11.45 11.00
N THR A 157 0.12 -10.59 10.67
CA THR A 157 0.29 -9.14 10.67
C THR A 157 0.24 -8.54 12.09
N ILE A 158 0.83 -7.36 12.25
CA ILE A 158 0.60 -6.52 13.43
C ILE A 158 -0.76 -5.86 13.25
N ASN A 159 -1.77 -6.41 13.93
CA ASN A 159 -3.13 -5.88 13.83
C ASN A 159 -3.27 -4.60 14.66
N MET A 160 -3.86 -3.57 14.07
CA MET A 160 -4.17 -2.27 14.67
C MET A 160 -5.62 -1.90 14.39
N GLY A 161 -6.11 -0.88 15.07
CA GLY A 161 -7.52 -0.50 15.07
C GLY A 161 -8.33 -1.30 16.10
N SER A 162 -9.64 -1.09 16.14
CA SER A 162 -10.49 -1.72 17.16
C SER A 162 -10.67 -3.24 16.96
N THR A 163 -10.46 -3.76 15.74
CA THR A 163 -10.45 -5.21 15.50
C THR A 163 -9.29 -5.94 16.19
N ALA A 164 -8.21 -5.24 16.55
CA ALA A 164 -7.06 -5.86 17.23
C ALA A 164 -7.35 -6.32 18.66
N ILE A 165 -8.42 -5.83 19.28
CA ILE A 165 -8.75 -6.04 20.70
C ILE A 165 -10.08 -6.76 20.92
N VAL A 166 -10.78 -7.17 19.87
CA VAL A 166 -12.04 -7.90 19.96
C VAL A 166 -11.90 -9.31 19.37
N PRO A 167 -12.59 -10.30 19.94
CA PRO A 167 -12.69 -11.64 19.34
C PRO A 167 -13.68 -11.61 18.14
N ASN A 168 -13.58 -12.62 17.27
CA ASN A 168 -14.51 -12.86 16.17
C ASN A 168 -14.67 -11.67 15.23
N VAL A 169 -13.55 -11.16 14.75
CA VAL A 169 -13.51 -10.11 13.73
C VAL A 169 -13.86 -10.69 12.36
N GLY A 170 -14.50 -9.89 11.53
CA GLY A 170 -14.73 -10.18 10.13
C GLY A 170 -13.43 -10.26 9.32
N LYS A 171 -13.55 -10.54 8.05
CA LYS A 171 -12.46 -10.58 7.08
C LYS A 171 -12.65 -9.54 5.99
N GLY A 172 -11.71 -9.39 5.11
CA GLY A 172 -11.84 -8.49 3.97
C GLY A 172 -13.01 -8.89 3.06
N VAL A 173 -13.74 -7.93 2.53
CA VAL A 173 -14.95 -8.14 1.69
C VAL A 173 -14.67 -9.03 0.48
N ALA A 174 -13.45 -8.99 -0.07
CA ALA A 174 -13.05 -9.82 -1.20
C ALA A 174 -12.89 -11.31 -0.82
N GLN A 175 -12.80 -11.64 0.45
CA GLN A 175 -12.77 -13.03 0.92
C GLN A 175 -14.15 -13.70 0.90
N GLU A 176 -15.23 -12.92 0.85
CA GLU A 176 -16.61 -13.42 0.74
C GLU A 176 -17.14 -13.32 -0.68
N HIS A 177 -16.76 -12.30 -1.40
CA HIS A 177 -17.25 -12.04 -2.75
C HIS A 177 -16.22 -12.46 -3.80
N SER A 178 -16.37 -13.66 -4.35
CA SER A 178 -15.43 -14.24 -5.33
C SER A 178 -15.21 -13.38 -6.59
N PHE A 179 -16.13 -12.49 -6.92
CA PHE A 179 -15.96 -11.55 -8.04
C PHE A 179 -15.00 -10.40 -7.72
N LEU A 180 -14.76 -10.11 -6.43
CA LEU A 180 -13.74 -9.17 -5.97
C LEU A 180 -12.36 -9.83 -5.82
N ALA A 181 -12.33 -11.15 -5.73
CA ALA A 181 -11.09 -11.92 -5.72
C ALA A 181 -10.66 -12.21 -7.16
N SER A 182 -9.58 -11.62 -7.63
CA SER A 182 -9.00 -11.98 -8.94
C SER A 182 -8.35 -13.39 -8.95
N ALA A 183 -8.02 -13.90 -7.78
CA ALA A 183 -7.69 -15.27 -7.41
C ALA A 183 -8.08 -15.44 -5.94
N PRO A 184 -8.22 -16.66 -5.40
CA PRO A 184 -8.31 -16.83 -3.96
C PRO A 184 -7.09 -16.14 -3.35
N THR A 185 -7.31 -15.03 -2.63
CA THR A 185 -6.24 -14.39 -1.90
C THR A 185 -5.72 -15.38 -0.88
N SER A 186 -4.46 -15.71 -1.00
CA SER A 186 -3.76 -16.56 -0.06
C SER A 186 -3.38 -15.75 1.17
N LYS A 187 -3.04 -16.43 2.25
CA LYS A 187 -2.41 -15.78 3.40
C LYS A 187 -1.13 -15.10 2.96
N LEU A 188 -0.88 -13.93 3.48
CA LEU A 188 0.42 -13.29 3.31
C LEU A 188 1.55 -14.25 3.72
N PRO A 189 2.63 -14.34 2.95
CA PRO A 189 3.82 -15.08 3.35
C PRO A 189 4.23 -14.68 4.76
N PRO A 190 4.48 -15.64 5.70
CA PRO A 190 4.68 -15.32 7.11
C PRO A 190 5.77 -14.28 7.38
N VAL A 191 6.82 -14.27 6.55
CA VAL A 191 7.91 -13.30 6.65
C VAL A 191 7.42 -11.88 6.36
N LEU A 192 6.60 -11.69 5.33
CA LEU A 192 6.02 -10.39 4.99
C LEU A 192 4.87 -10.03 5.94
N GLY A 193 4.03 -10.99 6.33
CA GLY A 193 3.01 -10.75 7.34
C GLY A 193 3.62 -10.16 8.63
N ALA A 194 4.72 -10.73 9.12
CA ALA A 194 5.43 -10.21 10.29
C ALA A 194 6.02 -8.80 10.11
N ARG A 195 6.15 -8.31 8.87
CA ARG A 195 6.59 -6.95 8.54
C ARG A 195 5.43 -6.06 8.09
N THR A 196 4.19 -6.48 8.27
CA THR A 196 3.00 -5.77 7.82
C THR A 196 2.17 -5.30 9.01
N VAL A 197 1.82 -4.02 9.00
CA VAL A 197 0.81 -3.44 9.90
C VAL A 197 -0.53 -3.46 9.17
N SER A 198 -1.52 -4.16 9.72
CA SER A 198 -2.89 -4.24 9.20
C SER A 198 -3.82 -3.45 10.10
N VAL A 199 -4.46 -2.41 9.58
CA VAL A 199 -5.32 -1.49 10.32
C VAL A 199 -6.76 -1.71 9.92
N CYS A 200 -7.62 -2.06 10.88
CA CYS A 200 -9.04 -2.27 10.63
C CYS A 200 -9.86 -1.93 11.87
N ASP A 201 -10.94 -1.19 11.69
CA ASP A 201 -11.89 -0.89 12.76
C ASP A 201 -13.14 -1.76 12.66
N VAL A 202 -13.68 -2.15 13.81
CA VAL A 202 -14.90 -2.96 13.91
C VAL A 202 -16.05 -2.28 13.20
N GLY A 203 -16.74 -3.01 12.33
CA GLY A 203 -17.84 -2.53 11.52
C GLY A 203 -17.43 -1.80 10.24
N ASP A 204 -16.14 -1.81 9.89
CA ASP A 204 -15.70 -1.36 8.56
C ASP A 204 -16.17 -2.35 7.49
N PRO A 205 -16.99 -1.93 6.50
CA PRO A 205 -17.60 -2.83 5.52
C PRO A 205 -16.59 -3.42 4.53
N VAL A 206 -15.34 -2.97 4.55
CA VAL A 206 -14.28 -3.43 3.62
C VAL A 206 -13.35 -4.42 4.28
N CYS A 207 -12.89 -4.15 5.51
CA CYS A 207 -11.88 -4.99 6.18
C CYS A 207 -12.39 -5.81 7.35
N ASP A 208 -13.59 -5.52 7.87
CA ASP A 208 -14.27 -6.26 8.94
C ASP A 208 -15.65 -6.76 8.46
N TYR A 209 -15.68 -7.28 7.25
CA TYR A 209 -16.88 -7.80 6.62
C TYR A 209 -17.35 -9.10 7.28
N ASP A 210 -18.64 -9.14 7.63
CA ASP A 210 -19.33 -10.31 8.18
C ASP A 210 -20.61 -10.56 7.41
N ALA A 211 -20.62 -11.61 6.57
CA ALA A 211 -21.76 -11.98 5.73
C ALA A 211 -23.00 -12.39 6.54
N ASP A 212 -22.82 -12.80 7.79
CA ASP A 212 -23.89 -13.24 8.69
C ASP A 212 -24.48 -12.08 9.52
N ALA A 213 -23.84 -10.91 9.47
CA ALA A 213 -24.35 -9.72 10.15
C ALA A 213 -25.61 -9.18 9.43
N ASP A 214 -26.71 -9.08 10.16
CA ASP A 214 -27.99 -8.46 9.74
C ASP A 214 -27.84 -6.92 9.54
N THR A 215 -26.70 -6.47 9.02
CA THR A 215 -26.39 -5.05 8.88
C THR A 215 -26.36 -4.66 7.41
N ASP A 216 -26.92 -3.49 7.11
CA ASP A 216 -26.72 -2.82 5.84
C ASP A 216 -25.24 -2.38 5.74
N GLU A 217 -24.44 -3.18 5.04
CA GLU A 217 -22.99 -3.01 4.88
C GLU A 217 -22.60 -1.67 4.29
N LEU A 218 -23.49 -1.07 3.52
CA LEU A 218 -23.29 0.26 2.94
C LEU A 218 -24.06 1.34 3.72
N SER A 219 -24.41 1.05 4.98
CA SER A 219 -25.06 2.07 5.83
C SER A 219 -24.16 3.31 5.99
N PRO A 220 -24.75 4.50 6.19
CA PRO A 220 -23.98 5.70 6.47
C PRO A 220 -23.03 5.55 7.66
N ALA A 221 -23.38 4.72 8.65
CA ALA A 221 -22.56 4.46 9.82
C ALA A 221 -21.31 3.62 9.45
N ALA A 222 -21.48 2.55 8.68
CA ALA A 222 -20.38 1.71 8.20
C ALA A 222 -19.45 2.51 7.28
N LEU A 223 -19.99 3.29 6.36
CA LEU A 223 -19.19 4.18 5.51
C LEU A 223 -18.44 5.25 6.31
N ALA A 224 -19.02 5.76 7.40
CA ALA A 224 -18.35 6.71 8.29
C ALA A 224 -17.14 6.06 8.99
N ILE A 225 -17.23 4.78 9.40
CA ILE A 225 -16.09 4.03 9.94
C ILE A 225 -15.01 3.91 8.86
N HIS A 226 -15.37 3.42 7.66
CA HIS A 226 -14.43 3.23 6.56
C HIS A 226 -13.68 4.51 6.17
N THR A 227 -14.33 5.66 6.25
CA THR A 227 -13.72 6.95 5.90
C THR A 227 -13.01 7.65 7.06
N SER A 228 -13.00 7.07 8.26
CA SER A 228 -12.43 7.68 9.47
C SER A 228 -10.91 7.58 9.58
N TYR A 229 -10.25 6.76 8.77
CA TYR A 229 -8.78 6.55 8.82
C TYR A 229 -7.97 7.75 8.33
N ALA A 230 -8.55 8.65 7.56
CA ALA A 230 -7.90 9.91 7.23
C ALA A 230 -8.24 10.94 8.32
N PRO A 231 -7.31 11.29 9.22
CA PRO A 231 -7.66 12.20 10.31
C PRO A 231 -7.97 13.59 9.80
N ALA A 232 -8.96 14.22 10.44
CA ALA A 232 -9.00 15.66 10.48
C ALA A 232 -7.75 16.17 11.22
N ALA A 233 -6.81 16.68 10.49
CA ALA A 233 -5.79 17.70 10.83
C ALA A 233 -4.99 17.64 12.16
N SER A 234 -5.13 16.73 13.10
CA SER A 234 -4.46 16.86 14.41
C SER A 234 -4.08 15.59 15.17
N GLY A 235 -4.25 14.38 14.62
CA GLY A 235 -3.96 13.15 15.35
C GLY A 235 -2.83 12.35 14.72
N ALA A 236 -1.79 12.04 15.51
CA ALA A 236 -0.83 11.03 15.13
C ALA A 236 -1.54 9.69 14.97
N HIS A 237 -1.31 9.01 13.85
CA HIS A 237 -1.83 7.67 13.65
C HIS A 237 -1.08 6.67 14.50
N ALA A 238 -1.77 6.00 15.43
CA ALA A 238 -1.16 5.03 16.34
C ALA A 238 -0.43 3.88 15.60
N TRP A 239 -0.88 3.54 14.39
CA TRP A 239 -0.27 2.49 13.56
C TRP A 239 1.07 2.88 12.93
N VAL A 240 1.42 4.17 12.90
CA VAL A 240 2.74 4.58 12.40
C VAL A 240 3.86 4.20 13.35
N THR A 241 3.61 4.11 14.66
CA THR A 241 4.62 3.67 15.63
C THR A 241 5.13 2.24 15.33
N PRO A 242 4.28 1.20 15.23
CA PRO A 242 4.77 -0.12 14.85
C PRO A 242 5.33 -0.15 13.41
N LEU A 243 4.78 0.60 12.46
CA LEU A 243 5.36 0.72 11.13
C LEU A 243 6.79 1.26 11.19
N TYR A 244 7.03 2.34 11.91
CA TYR A 244 8.37 2.90 12.12
C TYR A 244 9.32 1.86 12.74
N GLN A 245 8.87 1.10 13.74
CA GLN A 245 9.68 0.06 14.37
C GLN A 245 10.08 -1.03 13.38
N LEU A 246 9.16 -1.47 12.51
CA LEU A 246 9.45 -2.43 11.45
C LEU A 246 10.46 -1.88 10.43
N VAL A 247 10.26 -0.64 10.00
CA VAL A 247 11.15 0.04 9.05
C VAL A 247 12.56 0.16 9.61
N MET A 248 12.70 0.55 10.88
CA MET A 248 14.01 0.66 11.55
C MET A 248 14.67 -0.70 11.84
N ALA A 249 13.89 -1.77 11.94
CA ALA A 249 14.39 -3.13 12.13
C ALA A 249 14.78 -3.83 10.82
N ALA A 250 14.37 -3.29 9.67
CA ALA A 250 14.73 -3.84 8.37
C ALA A 250 16.23 -3.65 8.11
N GLU A 251 16.92 -4.74 7.79
CA GLU A 251 18.34 -4.69 7.45
C GLU A 251 18.51 -4.18 6.01
N PRO A 252 19.42 -3.23 5.78
CA PRO A 252 19.73 -2.78 4.42
C PRO A 252 20.16 -3.94 3.53
N VAL A 253 19.79 -3.88 2.26
CA VAL A 253 20.27 -4.84 1.26
C VAL A 253 21.80 -4.77 1.21
N GLN A 254 22.45 -5.87 1.52
CA GLN A 254 23.91 -5.93 1.43
C GLN A 254 24.33 -6.07 -0.04
N ALA A 255 25.09 -5.11 -0.53
CA ALA A 255 25.72 -5.24 -1.85
C ALA A 255 26.52 -6.56 -1.93
N PRO A 256 26.44 -7.30 -3.04
CA PRO A 256 27.22 -8.53 -3.20
C PRO A 256 28.70 -8.22 -2.97
N THR A 257 29.30 -8.82 -1.95
CA THR A 257 30.73 -8.74 -1.71
C THR A 257 31.44 -9.39 -2.90
N THR A 258 31.98 -8.58 -3.79
CA THR A 258 32.90 -9.05 -4.83
C THR A 258 34.16 -9.52 -4.11
N GLU A 259 34.25 -10.83 -3.81
CA GLU A 259 35.53 -11.42 -3.45
C GLU A 259 36.47 -11.25 -4.65
N LEU A 260 37.35 -10.29 -4.55
CA LEU A 260 38.52 -10.21 -5.40
C LEU A 260 39.41 -11.43 -5.04
N THR A 261 39.18 -12.55 -5.73
CA THR A 261 40.15 -13.64 -5.74
C THR A 261 41.42 -13.10 -6.40
N ALA A 262 42.34 -12.64 -5.56
CA ALA A 262 43.72 -12.38 -5.98
C ALA A 262 44.33 -13.73 -6.34
N HIS A 263 44.30 -14.09 -7.62
CA HIS A 263 45.17 -15.13 -8.14
C HIS A 263 46.61 -14.57 -8.14
N GLY A 264 47.33 -14.91 -7.09
CA GLY A 264 48.76 -14.70 -7.02
C GLY A 264 49.47 -15.48 -8.14
N ALA A 265 50.35 -14.78 -8.84
CA ALA A 265 51.30 -15.31 -9.80
C ALA A 265 52.39 -16.13 -9.09
#